data_d54c7a39ac8dadf16ce174a64f7ce979
#
_entry.id   d54c7a39ac8dadf16ce174a64f7ce979
#
_cell.length_a   1.000
_cell.length_b   1.000
_cell.length_c   1.000
_cell.angle_alpha   90.00
_cell.angle_beta   90.00
_cell.angle_gamma   90.00
#
_symmetry.space_group_name_H-M   'P 1'
#
loop_
_entity.id
_entity.type
_entity.pdbx_description
1 polymer ?
#
loop_
_entity_poly.entity_id
_entity_poly.type
_entity_poly.pdbx_seq_one_letter_code
_entity_poly.pdbx_strand_id
1 'polypeptide(L)'
;SEEDGEEEANELAKKDTITNEVVLIGYICKKPIYRQTPFGREIADILLAVNRAYNKSDYIPSIAWGRNARFCQNIEVGTEVKIVGRIQSRNYEKKYEDGTIVKKVAYEVSIGSLEVVKENEDEVVEETAGEAM
;
A
#
# COMPACT_ATOMS: atom_id res chain seq x y z
N SER A 1 -28.84 -19.69 -13.03
CA SER A 1 -28.65 -20.03 -11.61
C SER A 1 -27.55 -19.15 -11.01
N GLU A 2 -27.43 -19.16 -9.70
CA GLU A 2 -26.38 -18.40 -9.00
C GLU A 2 -24.99 -18.85 -9.41
N GLU A 3 -24.80 -20.14 -9.65
CA GLU A 3 -23.53 -20.70 -10.10
C GLU A 3 -23.11 -20.16 -11.45
N ASP A 4 -24.03 -20.03 -12.38
CA ASP A 4 -23.77 -19.47 -13.70
C ASP A 4 -23.39 -17.99 -13.61
N GLY A 5 -24.04 -17.24 -12.71
CA GLY A 5 -23.72 -15.84 -12.48
C GLY A 5 -22.34 -15.66 -11.87
N GLU A 6 -21.95 -16.53 -10.93
CA GLU A 6 -20.62 -16.50 -10.32
C GLU A 6 -19.52 -16.83 -11.33
N GLU A 7 -19.76 -17.83 -12.19
CA GLU A 7 -18.82 -18.17 -13.25
C GLU A 7 -18.63 -17.04 -14.24
N GLU A 8 -19.71 -16.38 -14.65
CA GLU A 8 -19.64 -15.21 -15.53
C GLU A 8 -18.88 -14.06 -14.89
N ALA A 9 -19.17 -13.78 -13.61
CA ALA A 9 -18.47 -12.74 -12.87
C ALA A 9 -16.98 -13.03 -12.75
N ASN A 10 -16.60 -14.29 -12.51
CA ASN A 10 -15.20 -14.71 -12.43
C ASN A 10 -14.50 -14.58 -13.77
N GLU A 11 -15.17 -14.94 -14.87
CA GLU A 11 -14.61 -14.78 -16.21
C GLU A 11 -14.39 -13.32 -16.57
N LEU A 12 -15.35 -12.45 -16.25
CA LEU A 12 -15.23 -11.02 -16.48
C LEU A 12 -14.08 -10.42 -15.64
N ALA A 13 -13.96 -10.82 -14.39
CA ALA A 13 -12.89 -10.36 -13.51
C ALA A 13 -11.52 -10.79 -14.02
N LYS A 14 -11.40 -11.98 -14.61
CA LYS A 14 -10.16 -12.44 -15.21
C LYS A 14 -9.79 -11.69 -16.48
N LYS A 15 -10.78 -11.32 -17.27
CA LYS A 15 -10.58 -10.59 -18.53
C LYS A 15 -10.25 -9.12 -18.27
N ASP A 16 -10.86 -8.53 -17.26
CA ASP A 16 -10.67 -7.13 -16.91
C ASP A 16 -9.82 -7.05 -15.65
N THR A 17 -8.49 -7.22 -15.83
CA THR A 17 -7.53 -7.24 -14.74
C THR A 17 -7.27 -5.85 -14.14
N ILE A 18 -7.84 -4.78 -14.73
CA ILE A 18 -7.54 -3.40 -14.35
C ILE A 18 -8.72 -2.74 -13.62
N THR A 19 -9.70 -3.51 -13.13
CA THR A 19 -10.85 -2.96 -12.41
C THR A 19 -10.53 -2.44 -11.01
N ASN A 20 -9.40 -2.86 -10.45
CA ASN A 20 -9.00 -2.47 -9.11
C ASN A 20 -7.48 -2.37 -9.06
N GLU A 21 -6.97 -1.26 -9.56
CA GLU A 21 -5.55 -0.97 -9.54
C GLU A 21 -5.33 0.41 -8.95
N VAL A 22 -4.40 0.48 -8.01
CA VAL A 22 -4.01 1.71 -7.33
C VAL A 22 -2.53 1.90 -7.52
N VAL A 23 -2.13 3.07 -7.97
CA VAL A 23 -0.74 3.49 -8.07
C VAL A 23 -0.55 4.70 -7.18
N LEU A 24 0.30 4.60 -6.19
CA LEU A 24 0.57 5.68 -5.25
C LEU A 24 2.07 5.93 -5.16
N ILE A 25 2.42 7.20 -5.11
CA ILE A 25 3.77 7.62 -4.76
C ILE A 25 3.65 8.45 -3.49
N GLY A 26 4.36 8.07 -2.46
CA GLY A 26 4.27 8.73 -1.18
C GLY A 26 5.44 8.38 -0.28
N TYR A 27 5.35 8.82 0.95
CA TYR A 27 6.43 8.67 1.93
C TYR A 27 6.04 7.74 3.05
N ILE A 28 6.97 6.92 3.47
CA ILE A 28 6.81 6.11 4.68
C ILE A 28 6.83 7.08 5.86
N CYS A 29 5.69 7.27 6.52
CA CYS A 29 5.57 8.28 7.58
C CYS A 29 5.69 7.69 8.99
N LYS A 30 5.79 6.38 9.10
CA LYS A 30 5.88 5.66 10.34
C LYS A 30 6.63 4.35 10.08
N LYS A 31 7.39 3.87 11.06
CA LYS A 31 8.13 2.64 10.88
C LYS A 31 7.20 1.48 10.52
N PRO A 32 7.47 0.76 9.41
CA PRO A 32 6.66 -0.39 9.04
C PRO A 32 6.65 -1.46 10.14
N ILE A 33 5.51 -2.10 10.33
CA ILE A 33 5.35 -3.16 11.32
C ILE A 33 5.35 -4.49 10.58
N TYR A 34 6.44 -5.23 10.76
CA TYR A 34 6.59 -6.57 10.19
C TYR A 34 6.09 -7.62 11.17
N ARG A 35 5.38 -8.61 10.64
CA ARG A 35 4.93 -9.76 11.43
C ARG A 35 4.79 -10.98 10.54
N GLN A 36 4.78 -12.15 11.15
CA GLN A 36 4.47 -13.39 10.46
C GLN A 36 3.14 -13.92 10.95
N THR A 37 2.32 -14.45 10.05
CA THR A 37 1.08 -15.12 10.43
C THR A 37 1.40 -16.48 11.02
N PRO A 38 0.43 -17.13 11.73
CA PRO A 38 0.62 -18.49 12.25
C PRO A 38 1.01 -19.51 11.17
N PHE A 39 0.69 -19.23 9.91
CA PHE A 39 1.06 -20.10 8.79
C PHE A 39 2.41 -19.73 8.16
N GLY A 40 3.16 -18.83 8.81
CA GLY A 40 4.49 -18.43 8.32
C GLY A 40 4.48 -17.39 7.22
N ARG A 41 3.34 -16.78 6.93
CA ARG A 41 3.24 -15.77 5.89
C ARG A 41 3.76 -14.43 6.41
N GLU A 42 4.62 -13.79 5.64
CA GLU A 42 5.21 -12.52 6.01
C GLU A 42 4.30 -11.35 5.61
N ILE A 43 4.09 -10.43 6.53
CA ILE A 43 3.23 -9.25 6.33
C ILE A 43 3.96 -8.03 6.89
N ALA A 44 3.82 -6.89 6.22
CA ALA A 44 4.23 -5.61 6.78
C ALA A 44 3.10 -4.60 6.63
N ASP A 45 2.75 -3.98 7.75
CA ASP A 45 1.77 -2.89 7.77
C ASP A 45 2.52 -1.57 7.59
N ILE A 46 2.07 -0.77 6.63
CA ILE A 46 2.71 0.47 6.23
C ILE A 46 1.68 1.58 6.27
N LEU A 47 2.08 2.74 6.76
CA LEU A 47 1.28 3.95 6.61
C LEU A 47 1.99 4.85 5.60
N LEU A 48 1.34 5.08 4.48
CA LEU A 48 1.88 5.86 3.38
C LEU A 48 1.27 7.25 3.37
N ALA A 49 2.10 8.28 3.41
CA ALA A 49 1.66 9.66 3.29
C ALA A 49 1.71 10.07 1.82
N VAL A 50 0.57 10.34 1.23
CA VAL A 50 0.44 10.74 -0.17
C VAL A 50 0.04 12.20 -0.20
N ASN A 51 0.86 13.02 -0.83
CA ASN A 51 0.64 14.47 -0.89
C ASN A 51 -0.46 14.82 -1.88
N ARG A 52 -1.30 15.76 -1.48
CA ARG A 52 -2.30 16.39 -2.34
C ARG A 52 -1.93 17.87 -2.55
N ALA A 53 -2.63 18.51 -3.48
CA ALA A 53 -2.53 19.95 -3.68
C ALA A 53 -2.83 20.69 -2.36
N TYR A 54 -2.29 21.90 -2.24
CA TYR A 54 -2.49 22.79 -1.09
C TYR A 54 -1.93 22.27 0.23
N ASN A 55 -0.78 21.57 0.17
CA ASN A 55 -0.04 21.08 1.34
C ASN A 55 -0.84 20.13 2.24
N LYS A 56 -1.77 19.39 1.65
CA LYS A 56 -2.51 18.35 2.37
C LYS A 56 -1.92 17.00 2.06
N SER A 57 -2.05 16.07 2.99
CA SER A 57 -1.61 14.69 2.81
C SER A 57 -2.74 13.74 3.19
N ASP A 58 -2.83 12.67 2.44
CA ASP A 58 -3.67 11.54 2.79
C ASP A 58 -2.79 10.45 3.38
N TYR A 59 -3.24 9.84 4.45
CA TYR A 59 -2.51 8.76 5.12
C TYR A 59 -3.20 7.44 4.77
N ILE A 60 -2.53 6.65 3.96
CA ILE A 60 -3.13 5.47 3.35
C ILE A 60 -2.55 4.21 4.00
N PRO A 61 -3.36 3.46 4.77
CA PRO A 61 -2.93 2.16 5.27
C PRO A 61 -2.69 1.21 4.12
N SER A 62 -1.56 0.53 4.15
CA SER A 62 -1.16 -0.40 3.10
C SER A 62 -0.56 -1.64 3.73
N ILE A 63 -0.66 -2.75 3.03
CA ILE A 63 -0.13 -4.02 3.50
C ILE A 63 0.75 -4.65 2.43
N ALA A 64 1.96 -5.00 2.81
CA ALA A 64 2.91 -5.72 1.95
C ALA A 64 2.97 -7.19 2.37
N TRP A 65 3.28 -8.04 1.41
CA TRP A 65 3.29 -9.49 1.58
C TRP A 65 4.63 -10.07 1.14
N GLY A 66 5.07 -11.13 1.82
CA GLY A 66 6.22 -11.92 1.39
C GLY A 66 7.49 -11.10 1.25
N ARG A 67 8.08 -11.15 0.06
CA ARG A 67 9.33 -10.44 -0.23
C ARG A 67 9.22 -8.93 0.01
N ASN A 68 8.12 -8.34 -0.38
CA ASN A 68 7.90 -6.91 -0.16
C ASN A 68 7.82 -6.59 1.33
N ALA A 69 7.19 -7.46 2.12
CA ALA A 69 7.14 -7.30 3.57
C ALA A 69 8.54 -7.35 4.18
N ARG A 70 9.36 -8.31 3.76
CA ARG A 70 10.75 -8.41 4.21
C ARG A 70 11.55 -7.17 3.88
N PHE A 71 11.38 -6.67 2.67
CA PHE A 71 12.04 -5.44 2.23
C PHE A 71 11.66 -4.26 3.11
N CYS A 72 10.39 -4.18 3.52
CA CYS A 72 9.89 -3.09 4.36
C CYS A 72 10.50 -3.05 5.76
N GLN A 73 11.05 -4.16 6.25
CA GLN A 73 11.71 -4.17 7.56
C GLN A 73 12.86 -3.17 7.64
N ASN A 74 13.50 -2.89 6.51
CA ASN A 74 14.69 -2.05 6.44
C ASN A 74 14.43 -0.67 5.83
N ILE A 75 13.18 -0.34 5.57
CA ILE A 75 12.84 0.98 5.04
C ILE A 75 12.76 1.99 6.17
N GLU A 76 13.46 3.10 6.00
CA GLU A 76 13.44 4.19 6.96
C GLU A 76 12.23 5.10 6.76
N VAL A 77 11.76 5.70 7.85
CA VAL A 77 10.76 6.76 7.81
C VAL A 77 11.29 7.91 6.96
N GLY A 78 10.44 8.47 6.10
CA GLY A 78 10.82 9.53 5.18
C GLY A 78 11.21 9.04 3.79
N THR A 79 11.33 7.73 3.61
CA THR A 79 11.65 7.16 2.29
C THR A 79 10.45 7.32 1.35
N GLU A 80 10.73 7.80 0.15
CA GLU A 80 9.72 7.90 -0.90
C GLU A 80 9.62 6.57 -1.64
N VAL A 81 8.40 6.06 -1.78
CA VAL A 81 8.14 4.79 -2.44
C VAL A 81 7.02 4.93 -3.45
N LYS A 82 7.09 4.11 -4.48
CA LYS A 82 5.98 3.91 -5.42
C LYS A 82 5.40 2.53 -5.16
N ILE A 83 4.12 2.48 -4.92
CA ILE A 83 3.41 1.21 -4.75
C ILE A 83 2.36 1.04 -5.83
N VAL A 84 2.21 -0.19 -6.28
CA VAL A 84 1.14 -0.61 -7.17
C VAL A 84 0.43 -1.75 -6.48
N GLY A 85 -0.87 -1.66 -6.39
CA GLY A 85 -1.66 -2.68 -5.73
C GLY A 85 -3.14 -2.51 -6.00
N ARG A 86 -3.93 -2.96 -5.07
CA ARG A 86 -5.39 -2.86 -5.16
C ARG A 86 -5.97 -2.46 -3.81
N ILE A 87 -7.14 -1.85 -3.83
CA ILE A 87 -7.86 -1.54 -2.60
C ILE A 87 -8.59 -2.80 -2.16
N GLN A 88 -8.53 -3.09 -0.86
CA GLN A 88 -9.31 -4.17 -0.28
C GLN A 88 -9.96 -3.71 1.02
N SER A 89 -11.04 -4.35 1.39
CA SER A 89 -11.69 -4.12 2.66
C SER A 89 -11.42 -5.30 3.59
N ARG A 90 -11.40 -5.02 4.88
CA ARG A 90 -11.18 -6.02 5.90
C ARG A 90 -12.13 -5.74 7.06
N ASN A 91 -12.85 -6.77 7.48
CA ASN A 91 -13.70 -6.69 8.65
C ASN A 91 -12.87 -6.89 9.91
N TYR A 92 -13.14 -6.10 10.93
CA TYR A 92 -12.51 -6.28 12.23
C TYR A 92 -13.48 -5.88 13.34
N GLU A 93 -13.17 -6.27 14.56
CA GLU A 93 -13.96 -5.92 15.72
C GLU A 93 -13.15 -5.01 16.64
N LYS A 94 -13.80 -3.96 17.12
CA LYS A 94 -13.21 -3.09 18.12
C LYS A 94 -13.88 -3.31 19.46
N LYS A 95 -13.09 -3.66 20.46
CA LYS A 95 -13.52 -3.82 21.84
C LYS A 95 -13.31 -2.50 22.60
N TYR A 96 -14.35 -2.04 23.25
CA TYR A 96 -14.28 -0.90 24.14
C TYR A 96 -14.15 -1.33 25.59
N GLU A 97 -13.68 -0.43 26.45
CA GLU A 97 -13.47 -0.71 27.87
C GLU A 97 -14.72 -1.18 28.60
N ASP A 98 -15.89 -0.72 28.16
CA ASP A 98 -17.18 -1.13 28.76
C ASP A 98 -17.65 -2.51 28.32
N GLY A 99 -16.84 -3.23 27.54
CA GLY A 99 -17.18 -4.56 27.04
C GLY A 99 -17.93 -4.55 25.71
N THR A 100 -18.28 -3.39 25.18
CA THR A 100 -18.96 -3.28 23.89
C THR A 100 -18.05 -3.71 22.76
N ILE A 101 -18.57 -4.50 21.81
CA ILE A 101 -17.86 -4.94 20.62
C ILE A 101 -18.58 -4.34 19.41
N VAL A 102 -17.85 -3.62 18.59
CA VAL A 102 -18.40 -3.00 17.38
C VAL A 102 -17.68 -3.59 16.16
N LYS A 103 -18.45 -4.05 15.19
CA LYS A 103 -17.93 -4.54 13.92
C LYS A 103 -17.63 -3.34 13.03
N LYS A 104 -16.43 -3.31 12.48
CA LYS A 104 -15.96 -2.23 11.62
C LYS A 104 -15.35 -2.77 10.34
N VAL A 105 -15.26 -1.90 9.34
CA VAL A 105 -14.60 -2.20 8.07
C VAL A 105 -13.44 -1.23 7.90
N ALA A 106 -12.27 -1.77 7.61
CA ALA A 106 -11.10 -0.99 7.26
C ALA A 106 -10.83 -1.15 5.77
N TYR A 107 -10.36 -0.08 5.15
CA TYR A 107 -9.92 -0.10 3.76
C TYR A 107 -8.41 0.10 3.73
N GLU A 108 -7.75 -0.66 2.91
CA GLU A 108 -6.30 -0.64 2.80
C GLU A 108 -5.85 -0.97 1.38
N VAL A 109 -4.62 -0.62 1.04
CA VAL A 109 -4.04 -1.00 -0.24
C VAL A 109 -3.22 -2.26 -0.04
N SER A 110 -3.57 -3.33 -0.74
CA SER A 110 -2.78 -4.55 -0.79
C SER A 110 -1.71 -4.36 -1.87
N ILE A 111 -0.46 -4.33 -1.44
CA ILE A 111 0.66 -4.00 -2.31
C ILE A 111 1.07 -5.20 -3.14
N GLY A 112 1.09 -5.04 -4.46
CA GLY A 112 1.62 -6.03 -5.40
C GLY A 112 3.08 -5.76 -5.73
N SER A 113 3.46 -4.49 -5.91
CA SER A 113 4.85 -4.11 -6.11
C SER A 113 5.20 -2.85 -5.32
N LEU A 114 6.44 -2.77 -4.89
CA LEU A 114 6.95 -1.65 -4.12
C LEU A 114 8.35 -1.32 -4.59
N GLU A 115 8.58 -0.06 -4.90
CA GLU A 115 9.89 0.44 -5.34
C GLU A 115 10.25 1.68 -4.55
N VAL A 116 11.50 1.80 -4.17
CA VAL A 116 12.02 3.04 -3.60
C VAL A 116 12.25 4.02 -4.74
N VAL A 117 11.69 5.22 -4.62
CA VAL A 117 11.91 6.28 -5.58
C VAL A 117 13.27 6.89 -5.25
N LYS A 118 14.22 6.72 -6.17
CA LYS A 118 15.54 7.27 -6.03
C LYS A 118 15.68 8.48 -6.94
N GLU A 119 16.38 9.50 -6.44
CA GLU A 119 16.78 10.56 -7.33
C GLU A 119 17.67 9.97 -8.41
N ASN A 120 17.35 10.31 -9.64
CA ASN A 120 18.18 9.91 -10.77
C ASN A 120 19.45 10.74 -10.72
N GLU A 121 20.60 10.09 -10.63
CA GLU A 121 21.89 10.79 -10.62
C GLU A 121 22.07 11.70 -11.84
N ASP A 122 21.58 11.28 -12.99
CA ASP A 122 21.62 12.10 -14.20
C ASP A 122 20.77 13.36 -14.06
N GLU A 123 19.61 13.28 -13.44
CA GLU A 123 18.77 14.44 -13.16
C GLU A 123 19.43 15.38 -12.17
N VAL A 124 20.03 14.84 -11.12
CA VAL A 124 20.76 15.64 -10.13
C VAL A 124 21.94 16.34 -10.79
N VAL A 125 22.68 15.67 -11.65
CA VAL A 125 23.79 16.25 -12.40
C VAL A 125 23.31 17.34 -13.33
N GLU A 126 22.20 17.13 -14.04
CA GLU A 126 21.59 18.14 -14.91
C GLU A 126 21.14 19.37 -14.14
N GLU A 127 20.48 19.19 -13.00
CA GLU A 127 20.07 20.29 -12.14
C GLU A 127 21.28 21.10 -11.65
N THR A 128 22.32 20.42 -11.20
CA THR A 128 23.56 21.07 -10.75
C THR A 128 24.23 21.83 -11.87
N ALA A 129 24.29 21.26 -13.07
CA ALA A 129 24.82 21.92 -14.24
C ALA A 129 23.99 23.13 -14.63
N GLY A 130 22.65 23.02 -14.56
CA GLY A 130 21.73 24.13 -14.82
C GLY A 130 21.90 25.26 -13.82
N GLU A 131 22.10 24.96 -12.55
CA GLU A 131 22.35 25.95 -11.51
C GLU A 131 23.69 26.65 -11.69
N ALA A 132 24.69 25.93 -12.15
CA ALA A 132 26.01 26.48 -12.40
C ALA A 132 26.07 27.45 -13.58
N MET A 133 25.08 27.37 -14.48
CA MET A 133 24.96 28.27 -15.61
C MET A 133 24.14 29.51 -15.29
#